data_d0fb4d323f7a4a6b2ffcecf407df69a7
#
_entry.id   d0fb4d323f7a4a6b2ffcecf407df69a7
#
_cell.length_a   1.000
_cell.length_b   1.000
_cell.length_c   1.000
_cell.angle_alpha   90.00
_cell.angle_beta   90.00
_cell.angle_gamma   90.00
#
_symmetry.space_group_name_H-M   'P 1'
#
loop_
_entity.id
_entity.type
_entity.pdbx_description
1 polymer ?
#
loop_
_entity_poly.entity_id
_entity_poly.type
_entity_poly.pdbx_seq_one_letter_code
_entity_poly.pdbx_strand_id
1 'polypeptide(L)'
;MMKTRIILLIFLIILSKQPAMAITGDMGTLLVIEPGKDNPRNSEGDIIELKDGRLCLIYTRFTGGSGDHAAADLAMRISGDEGKSWSDDVIVVKRPGGLNVMSVSLLRLENGQIALFYLRKTSVEDCRPVMCISTDEAATWSEPAICITDEIGYYVLNNDRAVQLLSGRIILPVAWHQGPGQPRDSAGIIMCYLSDDNGRTFRRSKDSFKGYAPDGQRITVQEPGIVELKDGRLMMFMRTNAESQYIAYSQDGGETWSKARSSALISPLSPASIKRIPWSGDLLCVWNDHSGVHNYSKGRRTPLCLAISKDEGVTWSKSGIVESNPDGWYCYTAITFVKNRALLAYCAGDKKIGGLNRLKVLALSQDCLTSFSLE
;
A
#
# COMPACT_ATOMS: atom_id res chain seq x y z
N MET A 1 -32.90 -52.62 41.07
CA MET A 1 -32.89 -51.65 39.98
C MET A 1 -32.11 -50.41 40.44
N MET A 2 -30.82 -50.34 40.14
CA MET A 2 -29.96 -49.21 40.45
C MET A 2 -30.06 -48.17 39.34
N LYS A 3 -30.47 -46.93 39.63
CA LYS A 3 -30.50 -45.83 38.68
C LYS A 3 -29.13 -45.12 38.69
N THR A 4 -28.35 -45.31 37.65
CA THR A 4 -27.07 -44.60 37.41
C THR A 4 -27.41 -43.17 36.99
N ARG A 5 -27.03 -42.17 37.79
CA ARG A 5 -27.07 -40.75 37.40
C ARG A 5 -25.78 -40.39 36.65
N ILE A 6 -25.91 -40.04 35.39
CA ILE A 6 -24.82 -39.44 34.58
C ILE A 6 -24.78 -37.95 34.92
N ILE A 7 -23.69 -37.50 35.54
CA ILE A 7 -23.39 -36.08 35.75
C ILE A 7 -22.65 -35.59 34.50
N LEU A 8 -23.33 -34.73 33.72
CA LEU A 8 -22.72 -34.04 32.55
C LEU A 8 -21.97 -32.81 33.08
N LEU A 9 -20.64 -32.88 33.10
CA LEU A 9 -19.78 -31.74 33.37
C LEU A 9 -19.67 -30.88 32.10
N ILE A 10 -20.32 -29.73 32.10
CA ILE A 10 -20.18 -28.70 31.05
C ILE A 10 -18.92 -27.89 31.39
N PHE A 11 -17.85 -28.11 30.65
CA PHE A 11 -16.69 -27.20 30.68
C PHE A 11 -17.04 -25.89 29.97
N LEU A 12 -17.27 -24.84 30.73
CA LEU A 12 -17.35 -23.48 30.19
C LEU A 12 -15.93 -23.03 29.84
N ILE A 13 -15.57 -23.06 28.54
CA ILE A 13 -14.35 -22.43 28.06
C ILE A 13 -14.60 -20.93 28.09
N ILE A 14 -14.10 -20.26 29.12
CA ILE A 14 -14.03 -18.81 29.19
C ILE A 14 -12.88 -18.41 28.24
N LEU A 15 -13.21 -18.01 27.02
CA LEU A 15 -12.27 -17.29 26.16
C LEU A 15 -11.99 -15.92 26.82
N SER A 16 -10.92 -15.85 27.60
CA SER A 16 -10.40 -14.59 28.07
C SER A 16 -9.88 -13.81 26.85
N LYS A 17 -10.54 -12.69 26.50
CA LYS A 17 -9.96 -11.71 25.59
C LYS A 17 -8.64 -11.25 26.19
N GLN A 18 -7.54 -11.69 25.63
CA GLN A 18 -6.24 -11.15 26.03
C GLN A 18 -6.19 -9.65 25.68
N PRO A 19 -5.64 -8.82 26.56
CA PRO A 19 -5.55 -7.39 26.28
C PRO A 19 -4.73 -7.14 24.99
N ALA A 20 -5.15 -6.16 24.20
CA ALA A 20 -4.40 -5.68 23.05
C ALA A 20 -2.98 -5.30 23.50
N MET A 21 -1.97 -5.69 22.73
CA MET A 21 -0.59 -5.37 23.02
C MET A 21 -0.38 -3.85 22.87
N ALA A 22 0.12 -3.20 23.92
CA ALA A 22 0.56 -1.81 23.81
C ALA A 22 1.89 -1.77 23.04
N ILE A 23 1.95 -0.91 22.02
CA ILE A 23 3.21 -0.65 21.31
C ILE A 23 4.22 -0.09 22.30
N THR A 24 5.32 -0.82 22.53
CA THR A 24 6.44 -0.37 23.34
C THR A 24 7.53 0.15 22.40
N GLY A 25 8.07 1.35 22.65
CA GLY A 25 9.07 2.01 21.80
C GLY A 25 8.57 3.33 21.22
N ASP A 26 9.47 4.06 20.58
CA ASP A 26 9.14 5.40 20.07
C ASP A 26 8.31 5.32 18.78
N MET A 27 7.09 5.85 18.88
CA MET A 27 6.20 6.10 17.75
C MET A 27 5.86 7.59 17.74
N GLY A 28 6.21 8.30 16.65
CA GLY A 28 6.04 9.75 16.58
C GLY A 28 5.47 10.23 15.25
N THR A 29 4.53 11.17 15.30
CA THR A 29 4.04 11.86 14.11
C THR A 29 5.09 12.86 13.63
N LEU A 30 5.50 12.76 12.36
CA LEU A 30 6.49 13.64 11.73
C LEU A 30 5.81 14.74 10.89
N LEU A 31 4.67 14.45 10.29
CA LEU A 31 3.96 15.39 9.42
C LEU A 31 2.47 15.09 9.41
N VAL A 32 1.68 16.14 9.38
CA VAL A 32 0.24 16.10 9.06
C VAL A 32 -0.05 17.16 8.01
N ILE A 33 -0.59 16.76 6.87
CA ILE A 33 -1.06 17.68 5.83
C ILE A 33 -2.57 17.70 5.87
N GLU A 34 -3.10 18.74 6.49
CA GLU A 34 -4.54 18.94 6.63
C GLU A 34 -5.19 19.38 5.30
N PRO A 35 -6.44 18.96 5.04
CA PRO A 35 -7.19 19.51 3.92
C PRO A 35 -7.49 20.98 4.15
N GLY A 36 -7.42 21.77 3.07
CA GLY A 36 -7.73 23.19 3.06
C GLY A 36 -8.52 23.58 1.82
N LYS A 37 -8.77 24.89 1.67
CA LYS A 37 -9.51 25.42 0.52
C LYS A 37 -8.83 25.09 -0.82
N ASP A 38 -7.50 25.19 -0.87
CA ASP A 38 -6.70 25.00 -2.08
C ASP A 38 -6.09 23.60 -2.20
N ASN A 39 -6.33 22.74 -1.20
CA ASN A 39 -5.90 21.35 -1.15
C ASN A 39 -6.91 20.47 -0.41
N PRO A 40 -8.15 20.35 -0.91
CA PRO A 40 -9.25 19.67 -0.21
C PRO A 40 -9.01 18.19 0.07
N ARG A 41 -8.03 17.58 -0.59
CA ARG A 41 -7.54 16.22 -0.31
C ARG A 41 -6.03 16.14 -0.54
N ASN A 42 -5.33 15.50 0.40
CA ASN A 42 -3.91 15.17 0.33
C ASN A 42 -3.76 13.68 0.61
N SER A 43 -3.31 12.91 -0.38
CA SER A 43 -3.37 11.44 -0.27
C SER A 43 -2.30 10.74 -1.11
N GLU A 44 -2.16 9.42 -0.90
CA GLU A 44 -1.46 8.49 -1.79
C GLU A 44 -0.04 8.97 -2.12
N GLY A 45 0.72 9.29 -1.08
CA GLY A 45 2.12 9.69 -1.16
C GLY A 45 3.07 8.54 -0.94
N ASP A 46 4.35 8.81 -1.20
CA ASP A 46 5.48 7.94 -0.91
C ASP A 46 6.69 8.76 -0.47
N ILE A 47 7.59 8.13 0.28
CA ILE A 47 8.80 8.76 0.84
C ILE A 47 10.03 8.02 0.34
N ILE A 48 11.10 8.78 0.05
CA ILE A 48 12.41 8.22 -0.22
C ILE A 48 13.49 9.00 0.54
N GLU A 49 14.52 8.30 1.03
CA GLU A 49 15.74 8.94 1.54
C GLU A 49 16.65 9.30 0.36
N LEU A 50 17.08 10.55 0.30
CA LEU A 50 18.06 11.04 -0.66
C LEU A 50 19.48 10.66 -0.20
N LYS A 51 20.46 10.66 -1.12
CA LYS A 51 21.85 10.28 -0.81
C LYS A 51 22.51 11.15 0.26
N ASP A 52 22.06 12.38 0.43
CA ASP A 52 22.54 13.31 1.47
C ASP A 52 21.80 13.14 2.82
N GLY A 53 20.91 12.17 2.93
CA GLY A 53 20.14 11.86 4.13
C GLY A 53 18.87 12.69 4.33
N ARG A 54 18.55 13.60 3.40
CA ARG A 54 17.26 14.29 3.41
C ARG A 54 16.12 13.32 3.06
N LEU A 55 14.93 13.59 3.57
CA LEU A 55 13.72 12.87 3.22
C LEU A 55 12.97 13.64 2.14
N CYS A 56 12.54 12.94 1.09
CA CYS A 56 11.69 13.45 0.04
C CYS A 56 10.33 12.76 0.11
N LEU A 57 9.28 13.50 0.40
CA LEU A 57 7.89 13.07 0.31
C LEU A 57 7.29 13.64 -0.99
N ILE A 58 6.72 12.79 -1.84
CA ILE A 58 5.86 13.23 -2.95
C ILE A 58 4.47 12.63 -2.73
N TYR A 59 3.43 13.43 -2.94
CA TYR A 59 2.06 13.02 -2.68
C TYR A 59 1.06 13.66 -3.65
N THR A 60 -0.12 13.09 -3.74
CA THR A 60 -1.22 13.61 -4.54
C THR A 60 -1.90 14.76 -3.82
N ARG A 61 -1.79 15.96 -4.38
CA ARG A 61 -2.42 17.19 -3.89
C ARG A 61 -3.62 17.55 -4.78
N PHE A 62 -4.81 17.26 -4.30
CA PHE A 62 -6.04 17.61 -5.01
C PHE A 62 -6.33 19.12 -4.90
N THR A 63 -6.79 19.70 -6.00
CA THR A 63 -7.09 21.15 -6.10
C THR A 63 -8.52 21.42 -6.55
N GLY A 64 -9.20 20.45 -7.15
CA GLY A 64 -10.55 20.59 -7.72
C GLY A 64 -11.66 19.91 -6.93
N GLY A 65 -11.39 19.50 -5.67
CA GLY A 65 -12.33 18.75 -4.85
C GLY A 65 -11.68 17.49 -4.25
N SER A 66 -12.44 16.64 -3.55
CA SER A 66 -11.93 15.46 -2.85
C SER A 66 -12.26 14.12 -3.54
N GLY A 67 -12.97 14.13 -4.66
CA GLY A 67 -13.32 12.92 -5.41
C GLY A 67 -12.15 12.39 -6.25
N ASP A 68 -12.15 11.09 -6.55
CA ASP A 68 -11.06 10.42 -7.30
C ASP A 68 -10.88 10.92 -8.75
N HIS A 69 -11.80 11.69 -9.28
CA HIS A 69 -11.74 12.31 -10.61
C HIS A 69 -11.52 13.83 -10.55
N ALA A 70 -11.40 14.40 -9.35
CA ALA A 70 -11.13 15.80 -9.18
C ALA A 70 -9.69 16.15 -9.60
N ALA A 71 -9.48 17.40 -10.01
CA ALA A 71 -8.16 17.89 -10.40
C ALA A 71 -7.14 17.71 -9.27
N ALA A 72 -5.96 17.20 -9.61
CA ALA A 72 -4.85 17.02 -8.69
C ALA A 72 -3.51 17.13 -9.41
N ASP A 73 -2.52 17.64 -8.69
CA ASP A 73 -1.11 17.71 -9.06
C ASP A 73 -0.29 16.84 -8.08
N LEU A 74 0.99 16.57 -8.38
CA LEU A 74 1.90 15.98 -7.41
C LEU A 74 2.74 17.08 -6.75
N ALA A 75 2.68 17.11 -5.42
CA ALA A 75 3.45 18.01 -4.59
C ALA A 75 4.58 17.27 -3.87
N MET A 76 5.70 17.95 -3.71
CA MET A 76 6.90 17.47 -3.01
C MET A 76 7.16 18.32 -1.79
N ARG A 77 7.58 17.67 -0.69
CA ARG A 77 8.16 18.28 0.51
C ARG A 77 9.48 17.62 0.84
N ILE A 78 10.43 18.41 1.30
CA ILE A 78 11.75 17.97 1.73
C ILE A 78 11.93 18.21 3.21
N SER A 79 12.51 17.25 3.93
CA SER A 79 12.98 17.41 5.30
C SER A 79 14.50 17.20 5.36
N GLY A 80 15.21 18.13 5.98
CA GLY A 80 16.67 18.07 6.22
C GLY A 80 17.04 17.64 7.64
N ASP A 81 16.06 17.33 8.50
CA ASP A 81 16.25 17.10 9.94
C ASP A 81 15.52 15.84 10.43
N GLU A 82 15.52 14.80 9.58
CA GLU A 82 14.94 13.50 9.86
C GLU A 82 13.39 13.52 10.06
N GLY A 83 12.71 14.48 9.43
CA GLY A 83 11.25 14.62 9.46
C GLY A 83 10.73 15.52 10.57
N LYS A 84 11.59 16.19 11.34
CA LYS A 84 11.15 17.14 12.39
C LYS A 84 10.53 18.40 11.81
N SER A 85 11.03 18.86 10.67
CA SER A 85 10.45 19.94 9.89
C SER A 85 10.42 19.60 8.40
N TRP A 86 9.52 20.21 7.65
CA TRP A 86 9.30 20.00 6.23
C TRP A 86 9.16 21.32 5.51
N SER A 87 9.66 21.37 4.27
CA SER A 87 9.47 22.52 3.39
C SER A 87 8.00 22.73 3.04
N ASP A 88 7.68 23.89 2.47
CA ASP A 88 6.43 24.10 1.76
C ASP A 88 6.32 23.20 0.53
N ASP A 89 5.11 23.10 -0.03
CA ASP A 89 4.83 22.34 -1.24
C ASP A 89 5.55 22.91 -2.46
N VAL A 90 6.25 22.04 -3.19
CA VAL A 90 6.74 22.31 -4.54
C VAL A 90 6.00 21.39 -5.50
N ILE A 91 5.31 21.93 -6.51
CA ILE A 91 4.64 21.11 -7.53
C ILE A 91 5.69 20.52 -8.47
N VAL A 92 5.86 19.19 -8.43
CA VAL A 92 6.84 18.46 -9.26
C VAL A 92 6.21 17.88 -10.52
N VAL A 93 4.92 17.55 -10.48
CA VAL A 93 4.15 17.15 -11.66
C VAL A 93 2.84 17.93 -11.67
N LYS A 94 2.72 18.85 -12.60
CA LYS A 94 1.46 19.53 -12.85
C LYS A 94 0.59 18.69 -13.79
N ARG A 95 -0.69 18.60 -13.49
CA ARG A 95 -1.66 17.92 -14.36
C ARG A 95 -1.58 18.44 -15.81
N PRO A 96 -1.27 17.58 -16.79
CA PRO A 96 -1.09 18.03 -18.19
C PRO A 96 -2.40 18.21 -18.98
N GLY A 97 -3.53 18.29 -18.29
CA GLY A 97 -4.88 18.18 -18.83
C GLY A 97 -5.57 16.90 -18.35
N GLY A 98 -6.79 16.63 -18.82
CA GLY A 98 -7.58 15.48 -18.34
C GLY A 98 -8.07 15.66 -16.90
N LEU A 99 -8.22 14.53 -16.17
CA LEU A 99 -8.78 14.55 -14.82
C LEU A 99 -7.72 14.87 -13.77
N ASN A 100 -6.69 14.01 -13.58
CA ASN A 100 -5.64 14.25 -12.58
C ASN A 100 -4.38 13.43 -12.83
N VAL A 101 -3.39 13.67 -11.95
CA VAL A 101 -2.25 12.80 -11.67
C VAL A 101 -2.30 12.38 -10.21
N MET A 102 -2.07 11.09 -9.89
CA MET A 102 -2.23 10.57 -8.53
C MET A 102 -1.44 9.28 -8.27
N SER A 103 -1.44 8.81 -7.02
CA SER A 103 -0.89 7.49 -6.61
C SER A 103 0.61 7.37 -6.85
N VAL A 104 1.41 7.95 -5.97
CA VAL A 104 2.87 8.05 -6.09
C VAL A 104 3.57 6.76 -5.64
N SER A 105 4.52 6.26 -6.42
CA SER A 105 5.55 5.32 -5.98
C SER A 105 6.93 5.89 -6.28
N LEU A 106 7.80 5.95 -5.27
CA LEU A 106 9.19 6.37 -5.38
C LEU A 106 10.11 5.16 -5.26
N LEU A 107 10.98 4.97 -6.23
CA LEU A 107 11.86 3.82 -6.28
C LEU A 107 13.29 4.25 -6.55
N ARG A 108 14.23 3.93 -5.64
CA ARG A 108 15.66 4.04 -5.94
C ARG A 108 16.04 2.85 -6.81
N LEU A 109 16.37 3.12 -8.05
CA LEU A 109 16.82 2.10 -8.99
C LEU A 109 18.23 1.63 -8.66
N GLU A 110 18.56 0.41 -9.07
CA GLU A 110 19.87 -0.21 -8.87
C GLU A 110 21.02 0.64 -9.47
N ASN A 111 20.77 1.39 -10.55
CA ASN A 111 21.71 2.35 -11.12
C ASN A 111 21.85 3.65 -10.33
N GLY A 112 21.18 3.79 -9.18
CA GLY A 112 21.23 4.93 -8.27
C GLY A 112 20.31 6.11 -8.64
N GLN A 113 19.57 6.05 -9.74
CA GLN A 113 18.56 7.03 -10.12
C GLN A 113 17.30 6.88 -9.25
N ILE A 114 16.47 7.92 -9.19
CA ILE A 114 15.14 7.84 -8.57
C ILE A 114 14.10 7.80 -9.69
N ALA A 115 13.26 6.76 -9.67
CA ALA A 115 12.05 6.67 -10.48
C ALA A 115 10.83 7.14 -9.67
N LEU A 116 10.07 8.07 -10.26
CA LEU A 116 8.78 8.51 -9.79
C LEU A 116 7.71 7.90 -10.69
N PHE A 117 6.94 6.96 -10.16
CA PHE A 117 5.77 6.42 -10.83
C PHE A 117 4.51 7.08 -10.29
N TYR A 118 3.57 7.33 -11.17
CA TYR A 118 2.25 7.86 -10.81
C TYR A 118 1.21 7.50 -11.88
N LEU A 119 -0.06 7.58 -11.53
CA LEU A 119 -1.15 7.44 -12.49
C LEU A 119 -1.44 8.78 -13.17
N ARG A 120 -1.48 8.80 -14.50
CA ARG A 120 -2.06 9.88 -15.29
C ARG A 120 -3.45 9.48 -15.75
N LYS A 121 -4.46 10.13 -15.19
CA LYS A 121 -5.86 9.91 -15.50
C LYS A 121 -6.33 10.95 -16.51
N THR A 122 -6.31 10.58 -17.78
CA THR A 122 -6.74 11.44 -18.87
C THR A 122 -8.28 11.50 -18.95
N SER A 123 -8.93 10.35 -18.70
CA SER A 123 -10.38 10.20 -18.66
C SER A 123 -10.78 9.06 -17.72
N VAL A 124 -12.08 8.76 -17.64
CA VAL A 124 -12.60 7.60 -16.91
C VAL A 124 -12.29 6.27 -17.62
N GLU A 125 -11.81 6.31 -18.86
CA GLU A 125 -11.44 5.14 -19.68
C GLU A 125 -9.94 5.06 -19.94
N ASP A 126 -9.16 6.11 -19.62
CA ASP A 126 -7.70 6.16 -19.78
C ASP A 126 -7.05 6.66 -18.49
N CYS A 127 -6.56 5.72 -17.70
CA CYS A 127 -5.78 5.93 -16.49
C CYS A 127 -4.59 4.96 -16.55
N ARG A 128 -3.39 5.48 -16.83
CA ARG A 128 -2.21 4.64 -17.03
C ARG A 128 -1.02 5.09 -16.17
N PRO A 129 -0.18 4.14 -15.70
CA PRO A 129 1.08 4.46 -15.04
C PRO A 129 2.01 5.24 -15.98
N VAL A 130 2.65 6.24 -15.39
CA VAL A 130 3.67 7.09 -16.01
C VAL A 130 4.90 7.08 -15.13
N MET A 131 6.09 7.19 -15.72
CA MET A 131 7.35 7.25 -15.01
C MET A 131 8.13 8.50 -15.40
N CYS A 132 8.71 9.18 -14.40
CA CYS A 132 9.77 10.18 -14.56
C CYS A 132 11.03 9.70 -13.83
N ILE A 133 12.20 10.10 -14.32
CA ILE A 133 13.51 9.77 -13.72
C ILE A 133 14.16 11.05 -13.22
N SER A 134 14.73 10.97 -12.01
CA SER A 134 15.68 11.96 -11.50
C SER A 134 17.07 11.36 -11.39
N THR A 135 18.07 12.11 -11.86
CA THR A 135 19.50 11.78 -11.76
C THR A 135 20.24 12.66 -10.74
N ASP A 136 19.52 13.58 -10.11
CA ASP A 136 20.05 14.67 -9.26
C ASP A 136 19.31 14.76 -7.90
N GLU A 137 18.92 13.60 -7.37
CA GLU A 137 18.29 13.46 -6.05
C GLU A 137 17.00 14.29 -5.91
N ALA A 138 16.10 14.11 -6.87
CA ALA A 138 14.77 14.75 -6.95
C ALA A 138 14.78 16.27 -7.18
N ALA A 139 15.94 16.87 -7.54
CA ALA A 139 16.00 18.29 -7.88
C ALA A 139 15.31 18.58 -9.22
N THR A 140 15.50 17.69 -10.20
CA THR A 140 14.81 17.77 -11.50
C THR A 140 14.30 16.38 -11.93
N TRP A 141 13.33 16.37 -12.83
CA TRP A 141 12.67 15.16 -13.36
C TRP A 141 12.68 15.16 -14.88
N SER A 142 12.87 13.98 -15.48
CA SER A 142 12.75 13.80 -16.93
C SER A 142 11.32 14.07 -17.41
N GLU A 143 11.16 14.20 -18.73
CA GLU A 143 9.85 14.14 -19.36
C GLU A 143 9.13 12.82 -18.98
N PRO A 144 7.81 12.87 -18.77
CA PRO A 144 7.03 11.71 -18.36
C PRO A 144 6.86 10.68 -19.49
N ALA A 145 7.21 9.42 -19.25
CA ALA A 145 7.02 8.29 -20.13
C ALA A 145 5.84 7.41 -19.67
N ILE A 146 4.92 7.08 -20.59
CA ILE A 146 3.82 6.16 -20.31
C ILE A 146 4.38 4.74 -20.23
N CYS A 147 4.13 4.04 -19.11
CA CYS A 147 4.63 2.67 -18.93
C CYS A 147 3.79 1.62 -19.69
N ILE A 148 2.48 1.83 -19.82
CA ILE A 148 1.56 0.91 -20.51
C ILE A 148 1.18 1.50 -21.86
N THR A 149 1.74 0.92 -22.93
CA THR A 149 1.58 1.43 -24.32
C THR A 149 0.85 0.47 -25.24
N ASP A 150 0.69 -0.79 -24.82
CA ASP A 150 0.06 -1.86 -25.60
C ASP A 150 -1.49 -1.75 -25.64
N GLU A 151 -2.09 -1.19 -24.59
CA GLU A 151 -3.54 -1.05 -24.51
C GLU A 151 -3.91 0.21 -23.72
N ILE A 152 -4.83 1.03 -24.27
CA ILE A 152 -5.45 2.13 -23.52
C ILE A 152 -6.47 1.52 -22.56
N GLY A 153 -6.48 1.96 -21.30
CA GLY A 153 -7.42 1.47 -20.32
C GLY A 153 -7.30 2.15 -18.95
N TYR A 154 -8.21 1.79 -18.08
CA TYR A 154 -8.21 2.24 -16.70
C TYR A 154 -7.45 1.23 -15.83
N TYR A 155 -6.18 1.50 -15.59
CA TYR A 155 -5.29 0.72 -14.74
C TYR A 155 -5.10 1.42 -13.42
N VAL A 156 -5.13 0.66 -12.32
CA VAL A 156 -4.81 1.15 -10.98
C VAL A 156 -3.48 0.57 -10.55
N LEU A 157 -2.44 1.42 -10.52
CA LEU A 157 -1.20 1.22 -9.78
C LEU A 157 -1.32 2.09 -8.53
N ASN A 158 -1.52 1.46 -7.37
CA ASN A 158 -1.64 2.22 -6.14
C ASN A 158 -0.29 2.81 -5.71
N ASN A 159 -0.29 3.74 -4.75
CA ASN A 159 0.94 4.31 -4.22
C ASN A 159 1.81 3.24 -3.54
N ASP A 160 3.12 3.40 -3.64
CA ASP A 160 4.12 2.49 -3.04
C ASP A 160 4.00 1.03 -3.55
N ARG A 161 3.72 0.84 -4.87
CA ARG A 161 3.52 -0.49 -5.48
C ARG A 161 4.55 -0.85 -6.54
N ALA A 162 5.24 0.13 -7.15
CA ALA A 162 6.35 -0.18 -8.04
C ALA A 162 7.49 -0.83 -7.24
N VAL A 163 8.02 -1.95 -7.71
CA VAL A 163 9.13 -2.66 -7.06
C VAL A 163 10.22 -2.98 -8.06
N GLN A 164 11.48 -2.96 -7.61
CA GLN A 164 12.60 -3.53 -8.34
C GLN A 164 13.09 -4.78 -7.60
N LEU A 165 13.15 -5.90 -8.29
CA LEU A 165 13.63 -7.17 -7.75
C LEU A 165 15.17 -7.17 -7.65
N LEU A 166 15.73 -8.09 -6.89
CA LEU A 166 17.17 -8.34 -6.82
C LEU A 166 17.79 -8.69 -8.18
N SER A 167 16.99 -9.16 -9.14
CA SER A 167 17.42 -9.38 -10.53
C SER A 167 17.54 -8.10 -11.36
N GLY A 168 17.17 -6.94 -10.81
CA GLY A 168 17.06 -5.66 -11.53
C GLY A 168 15.73 -5.44 -12.25
N ARG A 169 14.86 -6.46 -12.38
CA ARG A 169 13.53 -6.33 -13.00
C ARG A 169 12.66 -5.39 -12.22
N ILE A 170 12.03 -4.41 -12.89
CA ILE A 170 10.98 -3.57 -12.32
C ILE A 170 9.63 -4.20 -12.62
N ILE A 171 8.75 -4.24 -11.61
CA ILE A 171 7.38 -4.75 -11.73
C ILE A 171 6.41 -3.66 -11.30
N LEU A 172 5.41 -3.42 -12.15
CA LEU A 172 4.24 -2.60 -11.87
C LEU A 172 3.01 -3.53 -11.78
N PRO A 173 2.59 -3.91 -10.57
CA PRO A 173 1.39 -4.71 -10.38
C PRO A 173 0.16 -3.80 -10.50
N VAL A 174 -0.75 -4.11 -11.40
CA VAL A 174 -1.91 -3.26 -11.68
C VAL A 174 -3.22 -4.05 -11.63
N ALA A 175 -4.30 -3.33 -11.32
CA ALA A 175 -5.66 -3.80 -11.55
C ALA A 175 -6.25 -3.06 -12.76
N TRP A 176 -6.63 -3.79 -13.79
CA TRP A 176 -7.35 -3.24 -14.93
C TRP A 176 -8.85 -3.28 -14.69
N HIS A 177 -9.55 -2.23 -15.06
CA HIS A 177 -10.98 -2.08 -14.81
C HIS A 177 -11.83 -1.91 -16.07
N GLN A 178 -11.31 -1.32 -17.13
CA GLN A 178 -12.02 -1.14 -18.40
C GLN A 178 -11.08 -0.63 -19.48
N GLY A 179 -11.42 -0.90 -20.74
CA GLY A 179 -10.92 -0.22 -21.92
C GLY A 179 -11.92 0.78 -22.48
N PRO A 180 -11.55 1.55 -23.52
CA PRO A 180 -12.44 2.51 -24.16
C PRO A 180 -13.72 1.84 -24.69
N GLY A 181 -14.87 2.43 -24.38
CA GLY A 181 -16.18 1.91 -24.76
C GLY A 181 -16.62 0.62 -24.07
N GLN A 182 -15.86 0.13 -23.09
CA GLN A 182 -16.21 -1.06 -22.32
C GLN A 182 -16.87 -0.71 -20.98
N PRO A 183 -17.78 -1.56 -20.47
CA PRO A 183 -18.33 -1.37 -19.14
C PRO A 183 -17.23 -1.55 -18.08
N ARG A 184 -17.31 -0.74 -17.00
CA ARG A 184 -16.36 -0.82 -15.90
C ARG A 184 -16.50 -2.15 -15.15
N ASP A 185 -15.42 -2.91 -15.08
CA ASP A 185 -15.28 -4.06 -14.20
C ASP A 185 -14.86 -3.60 -12.79
N SER A 186 -15.84 -3.45 -11.90
CA SER A 186 -15.57 -3.02 -10.53
C SER A 186 -14.78 -4.05 -9.70
N ALA A 187 -14.78 -5.32 -10.13
CA ALA A 187 -14.05 -6.39 -9.46
C ALA A 187 -12.54 -6.38 -9.79
N GLY A 188 -12.16 -5.86 -10.96
CA GLY A 188 -10.78 -5.76 -11.41
C GLY A 188 -10.21 -7.07 -12.01
N ILE A 189 -9.21 -6.90 -12.87
CA ILE A 189 -8.37 -7.97 -13.42
C ILE A 189 -6.93 -7.63 -13.08
N ILE A 190 -6.25 -8.53 -12.39
CA ILE A 190 -4.86 -8.34 -11.96
C ILE A 190 -3.91 -8.76 -13.06
N MET A 191 -2.89 -7.96 -13.32
CA MET A 191 -1.75 -8.24 -14.20
C MET A 191 -0.53 -7.46 -13.77
N CYS A 192 0.63 -7.80 -14.31
CA CYS A 192 1.87 -7.07 -14.09
C CYS A 192 2.41 -6.50 -15.40
N TYR A 193 3.08 -5.37 -15.31
CA TYR A 193 3.94 -4.84 -16.36
C TYR A 193 5.38 -4.91 -15.90
N LEU A 194 6.25 -5.48 -16.72
CA LEU A 194 7.61 -5.88 -16.40
C LEU A 194 8.59 -5.10 -17.25
N SER A 195 9.67 -4.61 -16.63
CA SER A 195 10.77 -3.97 -17.32
C SER A 195 12.09 -4.64 -16.91
N ASP A 196 12.88 -5.05 -17.89
CA ASP A 196 14.20 -5.65 -17.72
C ASP A 196 15.33 -4.69 -18.17
N ASP A 197 15.01 -3.40 -18.39
CA ASP A 197 15.89 -2.38 -18.93
C ASP A 197 15.88 -1.06 -18.14
N ASN A 198 15.67 -1.15 -16.81
CA ASN A 198 15.57 -0.01 -15.88
C ASN A 198 14.43 0.97 -16.23
N GLY A 199 13.29 0.45 -16.68
CA GLY A 199 12.08 1.24 -16.94
C GLY A 199 12.03 1.91 -18.30
N ARG A 200 12.98 1.64 -19.22
CA ARG A 200 12.93 2.20 -20.59
C ARG A 200 11.76 1.66 -21.38
N THR A 201 11.49 0.36 -21.21
CA THR A 201 10.32 -0.31 -21.81
C THR A 201 9.61 -1.18 -20.78
N PHE A 202 8.29 -1.31 -20.93
CA PHE A 202 7.48 -2.21 -20.16
C PHE A 202 6.69 -3.13 -21.07
N ARG A 203 6.55 -4.37 -20.69
CA ARG A 203 5.71 -5.36 -21.36
C ARG A 203 4.77 -6.03 -20.36
N ARG A 204 3.61 -6.45 -20.81
CA ARG A 204 2.66 -7.19 -20.00
C ARG A 204 3.22 -8.55 -19.61
N SER A 205 2.93 -9.02 -18.38
CA SER A 205 3.16 -10.39 -17.93
C SER A 205 2.34 -11.38 -18.74
N LYS A 206 2.75 -12.66 -18.74
CA LYS A 206 2.03 -13.72 -19.46
C LYS A 206 0.63 -13.95 -18.89
N ASP A 207 0.50 -13.89 -17.57
CA ASP A 207 -0.78 -14.09 -16.90
C ASP A 207 -1.50 -12.77 -16.57
N SER A 208 -2.83 -12.89 -16.61
CA SER A 208 -3.75 -11.99 -15.92
C SER A 208 -4.85 -12.84 -15.28
N PHE A 209 -5.34 -12.43 -14.10
CA PHE A 209 -6.32 -13.24 -13.38
C PHE A 209 -7.38 -12.41 -12.67
N LYS A 210 -8.50 -13.07 -12.38
CA LYS A 210 -9.65 -12.57 -11.63
C LYS A 210 -9.66 -13.22 -10.25
N GLY A 211 -10.20 -12.52 -9.23
CA GLY A 211 -10.38 -13.10 -7.91
C GLY A 211 -11.66 -13.94 -7.82
N TYR A 212 -11.57 -15.05 -7.08
CA TYR A 212 -12.71 -15.91 -6.77
C TYR A 212 -12.65 -16.36 -5.31
N ALA A 213 -13.79 -16.35 -4.65
CA ALA A 213 -13.97 -16.97 -3.33
C ALA A 213 -13.90 -18.51 -3.45
N PRO A 214 -13.75 -19.24 -2.32
CA PRO A 214 -13.68 -20.71 -2.33
C PRO A 214 -14.90 -21.38 -2.97
N ASP A 215 -16.08 -20.77 -2.88
CA ASP A 215 -17.34 -21.23 -3.49
C ASP A 215 -17.44 -20.94 -5.00
N GLY A 216 -16.41 -20.33 -5.60
CA GLY A 216 -16.37 -19.95 -7.02
C GLY A 216 -17.02 -18.62 -7.33
N GLN A 217 -17.60 -17.89 -6.37
CA GLN A 217 -18.13 -16.56 -6.60
C GLN A 217 -17.00 -15.59 -6.93
N ARG A 218 -17.21 -14.75 -7.96
CA ARG A 218 -16.26 -13.69 -8.30
C ARG A 218 -16.23 -12.61 -7.20
N ILE A 219 -15.01 -12.27 -6.77
CA ILE A 219 -14.76 -11.22 -5.78
C ILE A 219 -13.98 -10.06 -6.40
N THR A 220 -14.06 -8.91 -5.75
CA THR A 220 -13.18 -7.78 -6.03
C THR A 220 -11.74 -8.14 -5.68
N VAL A 221 -10.79 -7.90 -6.62
CA VAL A 221 -9.35 -7.91 -6.40
C VAL A 221 -8.78 -6.63 -6.97
N GLN A 222 -8.10 -5.85 -6.13
CA GLN A 222 -7.65 -4.51 -6.49
C GLN A 222 -6.33 -4.18 -5.79
N GLU A 223 -5.65 -3.13 -6.28
CA GLU A 223 -4.51 -2.50 -5.63
C GLU A 223 -3.44 -3.51 -5.20
N PRO A 224 -3.00 -4.39 -6.14
CA PRO A 224 -2.00 -5.40 -5.83
C PRO A 224 -0.68 -4.78 -5.39
N GLY A 225 0.00 -5.44 -4.46
CA GLY A 225 1.38 -5.15 -4.10
C GLY A 225 2.21 -6.42 -4.15
N ILE A 226 3.52 -6.29 -4.28
CA ILE A 226 4.45 -7.42 -4.43
C ILE A 226 5.59 -7.26 -3.42
N VAL A 227 6.00 -8.40 -2.84
CA VAL A 227 7.25 -8.52 -2.09
C VAL A 227 8.03 -9.73 -2.59
N GLU A 228 9.35 -9.56 -2.80
CA GLU A 228 10.27 -10.64 -3.12
C GLU A 228 10.62 -11.41 -1.84
N LEU A 229 10.43 -12.72 -1.86
CA LEU A 229 10.70 -13.62 -0.74
C LEU A 229 12.17 -14.06 -0.73
N LYS A 230 12.67 -14.54 0.41
CA LYS A 230 14.08 -14.98 0.58
C LYS A 230 14.48 -16.13 -0.37
N ASP A 231 13.52 -16.90 -0.82
CA ASP A 231 13.75 -18.01 -1.77
C ASP A 231 13.62 -17.60 -3.26
N GLY A 232 13.48 -16.30 -3.52
CA GLY A 232 13.36 -15.72 -4.87
C GLY A 232 11.95 -15.78 -5.46
N ARG A 233 10.97 -16.40 -4.78
CA ARG A 233 9.56 -16.29 -5.19
C ARG A 233 9.06 -14.90 -4.92
N LEU A 234 7.99 -14.52 -5.63
CA LEU A 234 7.25 -13.30 -5.34
C LEU A 234 5.95 -13.64 -4.64
N MET A 235 5.58 -12.88 -3.61
CA MET A 235 4.27 -12.89 -3.02
C MET A 235 3.53 -11.62 -3.44
N MET A 236 2.40 -11.77 -4.12
CA MET A 236 1.44 -10.70 -4.38
C MET A 236 0.37 -10.71 -3.30
N PHE A 237 0.03 -9.55 -2.77
CA PHE A 237 -1.09 -9.34 -1.86
C PHE A 237 -2.08 -8.36 -2.47
N MET A 238 -3.37 -8.57 -2.22
CA MET A 238 -4.45 -7.85 -2.91
C MET A 238 -5.57 -7.49 -1.96
N ARG A 239 -6.09 -6.29 -2.09
CA ARG A 239 -7.33 -5.85 -1.48
C ARG A 239 -8.51 -6.60 -2.07
N THR A 240 -9.41 -7.10 -1.20
CA THR A 240 -10.62 -7.80 -1.62
C THR A 240 -11.86 -7.38 -0.82
N ASN A 241 -13.05 -7.72 -1.32
CA ASN A 241 -14.30 -7.66 -0.57
C ASN A 241 -14.66 -8.99 0.14
N ALA A 242 -13.72 -9.94 0.19
CA ALA A 242 -13.90 -11.26 0.81
C ALA A 242 -13.35 -11.34 2.24
N GLU A 243 -13.44 -10.23 2.98
CA GLU A 243 -13.10 -10.11 4.42
C GLU A 243 -11.63 -10.46 4.78
N SER A 244 -10.74 -10.58 3.79
CA SER A 244 -9.31 -10.78 3.99
C SER A 244 -8.49 -10.23 2.82
N GLN A 245 -7.20 -10.00 3.03
CA GLN A 245 -6.26 -9.85 1.91
C GLN A 245 -6.14 -11.20 1.20
N TYR A 246 -6.11 -11.20 -0.14
CA TYR A 246 -5.77 -12.40 -0.92
C TYR A 246 -4.31 -12.35 -1.34
N ILE A 247 -3.72 -13.54 -1.49
CA ILE A 247 -2.32 -13.71 -1.90
C ILE A 247 -2.21 -14.65 -3.10
N ALA A 248 -1.21 -14.40 -3.94
CA ALA A 248 -0.78 -15.27 -5.02
C ALA A 248 0.75 -15.30 -5.06
N TYR A 249 1.34 -16.35 -5.65
CA TYR A 249 2.79 -16.51 -5.73
C TYR A 249 3.24 -16.68 -7.17
N SER A 250 4.42 -16.09 -7.48
CA SER A 250 5.14 -16.30 -8.75
C SER A 250 6.50 -16.90 -8.48
N GLN A 251 6.94 -17.81 -9.38
CA GLN A 251 8.26 -18.47 -9.34
C GLN A 251 9.15 -18.04 -10.52
N ASP A 252 8.65 -17.17 -11.39
CA ASP A 252 9.28 -16.78 -12.65
C ASP A 252 9.40 -15.26 -12.82
N GLY A 253 9.56 -14.56 -11.68
CA GLY A 253 9.77 -13.11 -11.66
C GLY A 253 8.55 -12.32 -12.13
N GLY A 254 7.34 -12.78 -11.82
CA GLY A 254 6.08 -12.07 -12.06
C GLY A 254 5.45 -12.33 -13.43
N GLU A 255 5.94 -13.30 -14.19
CA GLU A 255 5.37 -13.69 -15.49
C GLU A 255 4.05 -14.44 -15.34
N THR A 256 4.04 -15.43 -14.41
CA THR A 256 2.87 -16.24 -14.10
C THR A 256 2.61 -16.29 -12.60
N TRP A 257 1.36 -16.53 -12.22
CA TRP A 257 0.90 -16.47 -10.83
C TRP A 257 0.07 -17.70 -10.46
N SER A 258 0.23 -18.16 -9.23
CA SER A 258 -0.65 -19.18 -8.66
C SER A 258 -2.09 -18.64 -8.56
N LYS A 259 -3.07 -19.53 -8.38
CA LYS A 259 -4.44 -19.13 -8.03
C LYS A 259 -4.41 -18.26 -6.75
N ALA A 260 -5.07 -17.11 -6.79
CA ALA A 260 -5.23 -16.24 -5.63
C ALA A 260 -6.09 -16.93 -4.57
N ARG A 261 -5.70 -16.80 -3.30
CA ARG A 261 -6.39 -17.39 -2.15
C ARG A 261 -6.41 -16.43 -0.96
N SER A 262 -7.37 -16.62 -0.06
CA SER A 262 -7.44 -15.90 1.22
C SER A 262 -6.17 -16.09 2.03
N SER A 263 -5.72 -15.05 2.72
CA SER A 263 -4.62 -15.08 3.68
C SER A 263 -5.14 -14.97 5.12
N ALA A 264 -4.22 -15.06 6.09
CA ALA A 264 -4.53 -14.83 7.51
C ALA A 264 -4.80 -13.34 7.85
N LEU A 265 -4.55 -12.41 6.93
CA LEU A 265 -4.76 -10.98 7.13
C LEU A 265 -6.23 -10.63 6.92
N ILE A 266 -7.04 -10.83 7.94
CA ILE A 266 -8.46 -10.47 7.96
C ILE A 266 -8.60 -8.95 7.89
N SER A 267 -9.41 -8.46 6.94
CA SER A 267 -9.47 -7.02 6.65
C SER A 267 -10.80 -6.63 6.02
N PRO A 268 -11.22 -5.36 6.13
CA PRO A 268 -12.28 -4.81 5.30
C PRO A 268 -11.79 -4.64 3.85
N LEU A 269 -12.63 -4.09 2.98
CA LEU A 269 -12.24 -3.67 1.63
C LEU A 269 -11.28 -2.46 1.71
N SER A 270 -10.01 -2.74 2.03
CA SER A 270 -8.93 -1.79 2.24
C SER A 270 -7.58 -2.41 1.86
N PRO A 271 -6.65 -1.67 1.22
CA PRO A 271 -5.34 -2.21 0.88
C PRO A 271 -4.47 -2.42 2.12
N ALA A 272 -3.71 -3.50 2.13
CA ALA A 272 -2.55 -3.69 3.00
C ALA A 272 -1.28 -3.15 2.32
N SER A 273 -0.20 -2.98 3.09
CA SER A 273 1.15 -2.77 2.59
C SER A 273 2.09 -3.74 3.29
N ILE A 274 2.93 -4.43 2.51
CA ILE A 274 3.90 -5.41 3.03
C ILE A 274 5.26 -5.08 2.44
N LYS A 275 6.26 -4.91 3.30
CA LYS A 275 7.66 -4.71 2.89
C LYS A 275 8.64 -5.47 3.77
N ARG A 276 9.80 -5.79 3.22
CA ARG A 276 10.89 -6.43 3.94
C ARG A 276 11.64 -5.42 4.79
N ILE A 277 11.79 -5.72 6.07
CA ILE A 277 12.58 -4.93 7.03
C ILE A 277 14.06 -5.16 6.75
N PRO A 278 14.85 -4.13 6.40
CA PRO A 278 16.22 -4.35 5.91
C PRO A 278 17.18 -4.88 6.99
N TRP A 279 16.97 -4.58 8.26
CA TRP A 279 17.89 -4.98 9.36
C TRP A 279 17.58 -6.35 9.97
N SER A 280 16.34 -6.85 9.90
CA SER A 280 15.98 -8.18 10.41
C SER A 280 15.73 -9.21 9.29
N GLY A 281 15.38 -8.73 8.11
CA GLY A 281 14.96 -9.58 7.00
C GLY A 281 13.55 -10.15 7.16
N ASP A 282 12.78 -9.71 8.16
CA ASP A 282 11.38 -10.09 8.36
C ASP A 282 10.45 -9.24 7.49
N LEU A 283 9.19 -9.63 7.37
CA LEU A 283 8.19 -8.82 6.66
C LEU A 283 7.39 -7.98 7.65
N LEU A 284 7.26 -6.67 7.38
CA LEU A 284 6.32 -5.77 8.03
C LEU A 284 5.05 -5.70 7.20
N CYS A 285 3.89 -5.97 7.81
CA CYS A 285 2.57 -5.71 7.24
C CYS A 285 1.91 -4.54 7.98
N VAL A 286 1.29 -3.62 7.23
CA VAL A 286 0.43 -2.54 7.75
C VAL A 286 -0.92 -2.64 7.05
N TRP A 287 -2.00 -2.84 7.84
CA TRP A 287 -3.34 -3.05 7.30
C TRP A 287 -4.43 -2.68 8.33
N ASN A 288 -5.69 -2.78 7.93
CA ASN A 288 -6.81 -2.66 8.88
C ASN A 288 -7.18 -4.05 9.41
N ASP A 289 -6.85 -4.35 10.66
CA ASP A 289 -7.12 -5.65 11.28
C ASP A 289 -8.57 -5.75 11.75
N HIS A 290 -9.36 -6.60 11.09
CA HIS A 290 -10.74 -6.93 11.44
C HIS A 290 -10.91 -8.37 11.95
N SER A 291 -9.83 -9.00 12.41
CA SER A 291 -9.84 -10.37 12.96
C SER A 291 -10.65 -10.48 14.30
N GLY A 292 -10.95 -9.36 14.94
CA GLY A 292 -11.59 -9.32 16.25
C GLY A 292 -10.61 -9.27 17.43
N VAL A 293 -9.30 -9.27 17.16
CA VAL A 293 -8.27 -9.01 18.19
C VAL A 293 -8.45 -7.60 18.76
N HIS A 294 -8.76 -6.63 17.90
CA HIS A 294 -9.08 -5.26 18.28
C HIS A 294 -10.55 -4.94 18.00
N ASN A 295 -11.09 -3.94 18.72
CA ASN A 295 -12.41 -3.42 18.39
C ASN A 295 -12.39 -2.71 17.06
N TYR A 296 -13.34 -3.01 16.18
CA TYR A 296 -13.49 -2.38 14.88
C TYR A 296 -14.95 -2.12 14.52
N SER A 297 -15.18 -1.21 13.60
CA SER A 297 -16.49 -0.96 12.99
C SER A 297 -16.55 -1.59 11.60
N LYS A 298 -17.52 -2.47 11.34
CA LYS A 298 -17.68 -3.15 10.05
C LYS A 298 -17.76 -2.13 8.90
N GLY A 299 -17.00 -2.39 7.82
CA GLY A 299 -16.95 -1.52 6.63
C GLY A 299 -16.14 -0.23 6.80
N ARG A 300 -15.48 -0.03 7.95
CA ARG A 300 -14.59 1.11 8.19
C ARG A 300 -13.13 0.70 7.99
N ARG A 301 -12.25 1.67 7.67
CA ARG A 301 -10.80 1.46 7.57
C ARG A 301 -10.10 1.86 8.87
N THR A 302 -10.53 1.25 9.96
CA THR A 302 -9.99 1.43 11.32
C THR A 302 -10.22 0.14 12.12
N PRO A 303 -9.31 -0.25 13.03
CA PRO A 303 -8.01 0.35 13.31
C PRO A 303 -6.99 0.18 12.17
N LEU A 304 -5.95 1.01 12.12
CA LEU A 304 -4.74 0.72 11.38
C LEU A 304 -3.80 -0.05 12.29
N CYS A 305 -3.35 -1.21 11.85
CA CYS A 305 -2.51 -2.11 12.61
C CYS A 305 -1.24 -2.47 11.86
N LEU A 306 -0.26 -3.01 12.59
CA LEU A 306 0.93 -3.62 12.02
C LEU A 306 1.17 -5.01 12.61
N ALA A 307 1.85 -5.88 11.87
CA ALA A 307 2.36 -7.17 12.32
C ALA A 307 3.66 -7.52 11.59
N ILE A 308 4.43 -8.41 12.21
CA ILE A 308 5.71 -8.91 11.67
C ILE A 308 5.56 -10.38 11.32
N SER A 309 6.13 -10.80 10.19
CA SER A 309 6.27 -12.19 9.80
C SER A 309 7.75 -12.56 9.68
N LYS A 310 8.14 -13.64 10.33
CA LYS A 310 9.50 -14.22 10.28
C LYS A 310 9.64 -15.36 9.28
N ASP A 311 8.53 -15.82 8.72
CA ASP A 311 8.41 -17.01 7.88
C ASP A 311 7.81 -16.68 6.49
N GLU A 312 8.17 -15.53 5.95
CA GLU A 312 7.82 -15.11 4.59
C GLU A 312 6.30 -14.96 4.37
N GLY A 313 5.58 -14.48 5.38
CA GLY A 313 4.15 -14.20 5.30
C GLY A 313 3.25 -15.42 5.52
N VAL A 314 3.80 -16.55 5.97
CA VAL A 314 3.01 -17.75 6.32
C VAL A 314 2.25 -17.51 7.61
N THR A 315 2.93 -16.99 8.63
CA THR A 315 2.33 -16.55 9.89
C THR A 315 2.71 -15.10 10.21
N TRP A 316 1.90 -14.47 11.05
CA TRP A 316 2.08 -13.09 11.49
C TRP A 316 2.04 -13.02 13.01
N SER A 317 2.85 -12.15 13.61
CA SER A 317 2.77 -11.84 15.03
C SER A 317 1.38 -11.32 15.40
N LYS A 318 1.07 -11.21 16.67
CA LYS A 318 -0.06 -10.40 17.13
C LYS A 318 -0.01 -9.01 16.51
N SER A 319 -1.15 -8.49 16.10
CA SER A 319 -1.23 -7.13 15.56
C SER A 319 -1.15 -6.07 16.65
N GLY A 320 -0.36 -5.03 16.38
CA GLY A 320 -0.30 -3.82 17.20
C GLY A 320 -1.02 -2.66 16.55
N ILE A 321 -1.67 -1.80 17.35
CA ILE A 321 -2.45 -0.66 16.89
C ILE A 321 -1.54 0.53 16.58
N VAL A 322 -1.61 1.04 15.36
CA VAL A 322 -0.99 2.31 14.93
C VAL A 322 -1.97 3.46 15.10
N GLU A 323 -3.23 3.26 14.68
CA GLU A 323 -4.33 4.23 14.78
C GLU A 323 -5.61 3.53 15.19
N SER A 324 -6.39 4.14 16.11
CA SER A 324 -7.57 3.51 16.70
C SER A 324 -8.82 4.37 16.77
N ASN A 325 -8.81 5.60 16.19
CA ASN A 325 -10.00 6.43 16.19
C ASN A 325 -11.16 5.70 15.47
N PRO A 326 -12.29 5.41 16.11
CA PRO A 326 -13.41 4.67 15.51
C PRO A 326 -14.05 5.44 14.32
N ASP A 327 -13.92 6.75 14.27
CA ASP A 327 -14.36 7.57 13.15
C ASP A 327 -13.27 7.77 12.08
N GLY A 328 -12.08 7.24 12.33
CA GLY A 328 -10.94 7.32 11.43
C GLY A 328 -11.12 6.52 10.14
N TRP A 329 -10.29 6.87 9.16
CA TRP A 329 -10.21 6.20 7.88
C TRP A 329 -8.74 6.15 7.44
N TYR A 330 -8.11 4.98 7.63
CA TYR A 330 -6.67 4.81 7.47
C TYR A 330 -6.38 3.83 6.35
N CYS A 331 -5.63 4.22 5.34
CA CYS A 331 -5.29 3.37 4.20
C CYS A 331 -4.20 3.98 3.33
N TYR A 332 -3.84 3.27 2.26
CA TYR A 332 -2.87 3.72 1.27
C TYR A 332 -1.51 4.02 1.90
N THR A 333 -1.07 3.11 2.78
CA THR A 333 0.18 3.25 3.50
C THR A 333 1.37 2.97 2.61
N ALA A 334 2.26 3.94 2.44
CA ALA A 334 3.62 3.74 1.96
C ALA A 334 4.53 3.43 3.15
N ILE A 335 5.47 2.50 2.98
CA ILE A 335 6.43 2.09 4.00
C ILE A 335 7.84 2.37 3.48
N THR A 336 8.60 3.21 4.16
CA THR A 336 9.99 3.49 3.82
C THR A 336 10.88 3.27 5.02
N PHE A 337 11.95 2.50 4.85
CA PHE A 337 12.92 2.29 5.92
C PHE A 337 14.07 3.28 5.77
N VAL A 338 14.34 4.03 6.84
CA VAL A 338 15.40 5.04 6.90
C VAL A 338 16.21 4.83 8.16
N LYS A 339 17.50 4.52 8.01
CA LYS A 339 18.37 4.16 9.15
C LYS A 339 17.76 2.99 9.92
N ASN A 340 17.36 3.22 11.18
CA ASN A 340 16.75 2.25 12.08
C ASN A 340 15.27 2.54 12.38
N ARG A 341 14.55 3.14 11.42
CA ARG A 341 13.13 3.50 11.56
C ARG A 341 12.34 3.07 10.32
N ALA A 342 11.06 2.74 10.51
CA ALA A 342 10.08 2.68 9.45
C ALA A 342 9.28 4.00 9.43
N LEU A 343 9.19 4.64 8.28
CA LEU A 343 8.32 5.79 8.03
C LEU A 343 7.08 5.28 7.31
N LEU A 344 5.91 5.61 7.84
CA LEU A 344 4.61 5.30 7.27
C LEU A 344 3.96 6.58 6.77
N ALA A 345 3.72 6.71 5.46
CA ALA A 345 2.91 7.79 4.89
C ALA A 345 1.55 7.24 4.47
N TYR A 346 0.46 7.75 5.04
CA TYR A 346 -0.88 7.17 4.82
C TYR A 346 -1.99 8.21 4.89
N CYS A 347 -3.13 7.88 4.28
CA CYS A 347 -4.36 8.64 4.47
C CYS A 347 -4.86 8.45 5.90
N ALA A 348 -5.13 9.54 6.60
CA ALA A 348 -5.53 9.57 8.01
C ALA A 348 -6.70 10.55 8.23
N GLY A 349 -7.69 10.49 7.35
CA GLY A 349 -8.90 11.30 7.51
C GLY A 349 -9.89 10.70 8.51
N ASP A 350 -11.03 11.34 8.62
CA ASP A 350 -12.11 10.95 9.51
C ASP A 350 -13.48 11.38 8.94
N LYS A 351 -14.57 11.16 9.72
CA LYS A 351 -15.92 11.56 9.32
C LYS A 351 -16.09 13.07 9.11
N LYS A 352 -15.30 13.91 9.76
CA LYS A 352 -15.44 15.36 9.70
C LYS A 352 -14.83 15.96 8.45
N ILE A 353 -13.63 15.51 8.10
CA ILE A 353 -12.85 16.08 7.01
C ILE A 353 -12.88 15.23 5.74
N GLY A 354 -13.45 14.01 5.78
CA GLY A 354 -13.41 13.02 4.70
C GLY A 354 -12.24 12.06 4.83
N GLY A 355 -12.49 10.78 4.57
CA GLY A 355 -11.55 9.68 4.91
C GLY A 355 -10.20 9.75 4.22
N LEU A 356 -10.12 10.28 2.99
CA LEU A 356 -8.88 10.34 2.21
C LEU A 356 -8.22 11.73 2.21
N ASN A 357 -8.76 12.68 2.95
CA ASN A 357 -8.43 14.09 2.76
C ASN A 357 -7.18 14.56 3.51
N ARG A 358 -6.78 13.85 4.57
CA ARG A 358 -5.57 14.14 5.35
C ARG A 358 -4.46 13.12 5.05
N LEU A 359 -3.26 13.58 4.79
CA LEU A 359 -2.06 12.77 4.76
C LEU A 359 -1.30 12.88 6.08
N LYS A 360 -0.84 11.75 6.62
CA LYS A 360 -0.01 11.70 7.84
C LYS A 360 1.27 10.92 7.56
N VAL A 361 2.37 11.38 8.15
CA VAL A 361 3.64 10.65 8.20
C VAL A 361 3.95 10.33 9.65
N LEU A 362 4.18 9.06 9.93
CA LEU A 362 4.50 8.50 11.23
C LEU A 362 5.86 7.79 11.18
N ALA A 363 6.68 7.93 12.21
CA ALA A 363 7.88 7.13 12.39
C ALA A 363 7.68 6.06 13.45
N LEU A 364 8.20 4.86 13.19
CA LEU A 364 8.30 3.73 14.13
C LEU A 364 9.77 3.40 14.31
N SER A 365 10.27 3.39 15.54
CA SER A 365 11.66 3.00 15.83
C SER A 365 11.88 1.50 15.58
N GLN A 366 13.14 1.10 15.39
CA GLN A 366 13.52 -0.31 15.32
C GLN A 366 13.08 -1.07 16.56
N ASP A 367 13.25 -0.48 17.76
CA ASP A 367 12.83 -1.10 19.02
C ASP A 367 11.32 -1.33 19.06
N CYS A 368 10.54 -0.37 18.56
CA CYS A 368 9.11 -0.53 18.38
C CYS A 368 8.79 -1.75 17.51
N LEU A 369 9.42 -1.89 16.35
CA LEU A 369 9.19 -3.04 15.45
C LEU A 369 9.71 -4.35 16.02
N THR A 370 10.84 -4.34 16.75
CA THR A 370 11.42 -5.52 17.37
C THR A 370 10.51 -6.07 18.47
N SER A 371 9.81 -5.21 19.22
CA SER A 371 8.86 -5.65 20.27
C SER A 371 7.75 -6.57 19.74
N PHE A 372 7.34 -6.41 18.48
CA PHE A 372 6.37 -7.30 17.82
C PHE A 372 6.96 -8.62 17.32
N SER A 373 8.27 -8.71 17.21
CA SER A 373 8.93 -9.92 16.71
C SER A 373 9.29 -10.91 17.82
N LEU A 374 9.11 -10.57 19.08
CA LEU A 374 9.51 -11.38 20.24
C LEU A 374 8.37 -12.29 20.78
N GLU A 375 7.14 -12.13 20.31
CA GLU A 375 5.97 -12.93 20.66
C GLU A 375 5.44 -13.72 19.45
#